data_c5bb6a37288139671df12d3932d417b4
#
_entry.id   c5bb6a37288139671df12d3932d417b4
#
_cell.length_a   1.000
_cell.length_b   1.000
_cell.length_c   1.000
_cell.angle_alpha   90.00
_cell.angle_beta   90.00
_cell.angle_gamma   90.00
#
_symmetry.space_group_name_H-M   'P 1'
#
loop_
_entity.id
_entity.type
_entity.pdbx_description
1 polymer ?
#
loop_
_entity_poly.entity_id
_entity_poly.type
_entity_poly.pdbx_seq_one_letter_code
_entity_poly.pdbx_strand_id
1 'polypeptide(L)'
;MLRSVLLATALFAQTVPATFTTIAKGDVSGQQTARQVTVRTAAEWAALWNDHAPTEKAPAVDFSKNMVVGVFLGSKPSAGHEVEILAVRPMGADLVVEYTQKQPARGTMAAQILTEPFHLVSVPAHAGPVRFQLAGSL
;
A
#
# COMPACT_ATOMS: atom_id res chain seq x y z
N MET A 1 -55.43 -18.47 5.42
CA MET A 1 -54.12 -18.88 4.90
C MET A 1 -53.21 -17.65 4.83
N LEU A 2 -52.35 -17.50 5.83
CA LEU A 2 -51.34 -16.42 5.86
C LEU A 2 -50.12 -16.89 5.03
N ARG A 3 -49.90 -16.27 3.89
CA ARG A 3 -48.65 -16.41 3.17
C ARG A 3 -47.64 -15.45 3.79
N SER A 4 -46.71 -15.98 4.57
CA SER A 4 -45.55 -15.21 5.04
C SER A 4 -44.67 -14.92 3.84
N VAL A 5 -44.68 -13.67 3.44
CA VAL A 5 -43.67 -13.18 2.49
C VAL A 5 -42.40 -12.93 3.29
N LEU A 6 -41.44 -13.87 3.19
CA LEU A 6 -40.09 -13.63 3.66
C LEU A 6 -39.47 -12.60 2.73
N LEU A 7 -39.41 -11.34 3.18
CA LEU A 7 -38.55 -10.33 2.60
C LEU A 7 -37.10 -10.75 2.90
N ALA A 8 -36.43 -11.34 1.93
CA ALA A 8 -35.00 -11.48 1.99
C ALA A 8 -34.38 -10.08 1.78
N THR A 9 -34.08 -9.43 2.89
CA THR A 9 -33.22 -8.24 2.85
C THR A 9 -31.85 -8.72 2.42
N ALA A 10 -31.51 -8.49 1.16
CA ALA A 10 -30.13 -8.65 0.69
C ALA A 10 -29.29 -7.62 1.43
N LEU A 11 -28.56 -8.08 2.46
CA LEU A 11 -27.50 -7.31 3.06
C LEU A 11 -26.39 -7.17 2.02
N PHE A 12 -26.36 -6.06 1.31
CA PHE A 12 -25.17 -5.65 0.61
C PHE A 12 -24.14 -5.30 1.69
N ALA A 13 -23.21 -6.24 1.93
CA ALA A 13 -22.07 -5.98 2.78
C ALA A 13 -21.28 -4.87 2.11
N GLN A 14 -21.46 -3.64 2.57
CA GLN A 14 -20.59 -2.54 2.20
C GLN A 14 -19.22 -2.91 2.76
N THR A 15 -18.24 -3.10 1.86
CA THR A 15 -16.85 -3.28 2.26
C THR A 15 -16.37 -1.99 2.89
N VAL A 16 -16.29 -1.99 4.23
CA VAL A 16 -15.72 -0.89 4.99
C VAL A 16 -14.21 -0.92 4.75
N PRO A 17 -13.59 0.18 4.30
CA PRO A 17 -12.14 0.22 4.19
C PRO A 17 -11.49 -0.10 5.53
N ALA A 18 -10.45 -0.92 5.53
CA ALA A 18 -9.64 -1.14 6.71
C ALA A 18 -8.87 0.14 7.03
N THR A 19 -8.69 0.41 8.32
CA THR A 19 -7.81 1.50 8.74
C THR A 19 -6.36 1.11 8.47
N PHE A 20 -5.56 2.05 8.02
CA PHE A 20 -4.13 1.84 7.87
C PHE A 20 -3.36 3.03 8.44
N THR A 21 -2.12 2.77 8.84
CA THR A 21 -1.22 3.78 9.38
C THR A 21 0.04 3.83 8.53
N THR A 22 0.43 5.02 8.11
CA THR A 22 1.70 5.22 7.40
C THR A 22 2.86 4.93 8.33
N ILE A 23 3.73 4.00 7.92
CA ILE A 23 4.99 3.72 8.60
C ILE A 23 6.08 4.65 8.07
N ALA A 24 6.20 4.73 6.75
CA ALA A 24 7.16 5.59 6.08
C ALA A 24 6.68 5.94 4.68
N LYS A 25 6.95 7.15 4.25
CA LYS A 25 6.62 7.65 2.92
C LYS A 25 7.69 8.67 2.51
N GLY A 26 8.11 8.63 1.28
CA GLY A 26 9.10 9.57 0.79
C GLY A 26 9.59 9.27 -0.60
N ASP A 27 10.71 9.86 -0.95
CA ASP A 27 11.33 9.77 -2.28
C ASP A 27 12.79 9.33 -2.25
N VAL A 28 13.24 8.80 -1.12
CA VAL A 28 14.58 8.24 -0.95
C VAL A 28 14.47 6.82 -0.42
N SER A 29 14.94 5.86 -1.20
CA SER A 29 14.93 4.43 -0.85
C SER A 29 16.08 3.71 -1.53
N GLY A 30 16.60 2.67 -0.91
CA GLY A 30 17.53 1.74 -1.55
C GLY A 30 16.87 0.86 -2.60
N GLN A 31 15.55 0.82 -2.69
CA GLN A 31 14.81 0.05 -3.68
C GLN A 31 14.79 0.78 -5.03
N GLN A 32 15.70 0.40 -5.91
CA GLN A 32 15.84 1.01 -7.24
C GLN A 32 14.93 0.40 -8.31
N THR A 33 14.34 -0.76 -8.01
CA THR A 33 13.41 -1.46 -8.89
C THR A 33 11.98 -1.32 -8.37
N ALA A 34 11.02 -1.10 -9.27
CA ALA A 34 9.60 -1.04 -8.89
C ALA A 34 9.17 -2.34 -8.23
N ARG A 35 8.47 -2.24 -7.11
CA ARG A 35 8.08 -3.39 -6.31
C ARG A 35 6.83 -3.10 -5.48
N GLN A 36 5.95 -4.08 -5.40
CA GLN A 36 4.83 -4.11 -4.47
C GLN A 36 5.12 -5.18 -3.43
N VAL A 37 4.93 -4.85 -2.16
CA VAL A 37 5.34 -5.74 -1.06
C VAL A 37 4.20 -6.04 -0.11
N THR A 38 4.19 -7.28 0.39
CA THR A 38 3.34 -7.72 1.49
C THR A 38 4.26 -8.42 2.48
N VAL A 39 4.33 -7.88 3.70
CA VAL A 39 5.22 -8.33 4.75
C VAL A 39 4.39 -8.83 5.93
N ARG A 40 4.55 -10.10 6.28
CA ARG A 40 3.76 -10.76 7.33
C ARG A 40 4.55 -11.20 8.54
N THR A 41 5.88 -11.14 8.47
CA THR A 41 6.77 -11.60 9.55
C THR A 41 7.84 -10.57 9.86
N ALA A 42 8.35 -10.64 11.09
CA ALA A 42 9.45 -9.77 11.52
C ALA A 42 10.73 -9.99 10.68
N ALA A 43 11.00 -11.23 10.27
CA ALA A 43 12.16 -11.54 9.43
C ALA A 43 12.05 -10.92 8.04
N GLU A 44 10.87 -11.02 7.41
CA GLU A 44 10.60 -10.35 6.13
C GLU A 44 10.71 -8.83 6.24
N TRP A 45 10.23 -8.27 7.36
CA TRP A 45 10.32 -6.82 7.62
C TRP A 45 11.76 -6.35 7.74
N ALA A 46 12.56 -7.07 8.51
CA ALA A 46 13.98 -6.75 8.68
C ALA A 46 14.72 -6.79 7.32
N ALA A 47 14.44 -7.80 6.49
CA ALA A 47 15.06 -7.94 5.17
C ALA A 47 14.65 -6.78 4.24
N LEU A 48 13.34 -6.44 4.20
CA LEU A 48 12.86 -5.34 3.39
C LEU A 48 13.46 -4.00 3.83
N TRP A 49 13.47 -3.75 5.14
CA TRP A 49 14.00 -2.49 5.67
C TRP A 49 15.50 -2.34 5.38
N ASN A 50 16.25 -3.42 5.45
CA ASN A 50 17.67 -3.40 5.11
C ASN A 50 17.91 -3.03 3.64
N ASP A 51 17.04 -3.47 2.73
CA ASP A 51 17.10 -3.10 1.32
C ASP A 51 16.67 -1.63 1.10
N HIS A 52 15.71 -1.18 1.88
CA HIS A 52 15.13 0.16 1.76
C HIS A 52 16.00 1.25 2.41
N ALA A 53 16.37 1.06 3.66
CA ALA A 53 17.06 2.05 4.47
C ALA A 53 18.06 1.39 5.43
N PRO A 54 19.17 0.85 4.91
CA PRO A 54 20.10 0.03 5.70
C PRO A 54 20.78 0.77 6.86
N THR A 55 20.82 2.11 6.81
CA THR A 55 21.44 2.93 7.86
C THR A 55 20.47 3.39 8.92
N GLU A 56 19.18 3.11 8.74
CA GLU A 56 18.15 3.52 9.69
C GLU A 56 17.57 2.32 10.43
N LYS A 57 17.16 2.54 11.67
CA LYS A 57 16.48 1.52 12.45
C LYS A 57 15.07 1.30 11.92
N ALA A 58 14.69 0.05 11.67
CA ALA A 58 13.34 -0.29 11.27
C ALA A 58 12.33 0.09 12.35
N PRO A 59 11.21 0.75 11.99
CA PRO A 59 10.12 0.98 12.92
C PRO A 59 9.56 -0.35 13.45
N ALA A 60 9.11 -0.35 14.70
CA ALA A 60 8.52 -1.53 15.31
C ALA A 60 7.13 -1.81 14.70
N VAL A 61 6.89 -3.06 14.34
CA VAL A 61 5.58 -3.54 13.85
C VAL A 61 5.21 -4.79 14.62
N ASP A 62 3.99 -4.83 15.14
CA ASP A 62 3.46 -6.01 15.83
C ASP A 62 2.80 -6.94 14.83
N PHE A 63 3.54 -7.95 14.37
CA PHE A 63 3.05 -8.91 13.37
C PHE A 63 2.05 -9.93 13.92
N SER A 64 1.77 -9.91 15.21
CA SER A 64 0.64 -10.69 15.77
C SER A 64 -0.72 -10.05 15.45
N LYS A 65 -0.75 -8.76 15.16
CA LYS A 65 -1.96 -7.98 14.92
C LYS A 65 -2.00 -7.33 13.55
N ASN A 66 -0.83 -6.98 13.02
CA ASN A 66 -0.70 -6.19 11.78
C ASN A 66 0.24 -6.86 10.79
N MET A 67 0.17 -6.39 9.58
CA MET A 67 1.14 -6.66 8.53
C MET A 67 1.50 -5.37 7.81
N VAL A 68 2.48 -5.41 6.94
CA VAL A 68 2.91 -4.25 6.17
C VAL A 68 2.62 -4.49 4.70
N VAL A 69 2.04 -3.50 4.04
CA VAL A 69 1.94 -3.43 2.60
C VAL A 69 2.60 -2.17 2.11
N GLY A 70 3.16 -2.21 0.92
CA GLY A 70 3.86 -1.07 0.39
C GLY A 70 4.04 -1.09 -1.11
N VAL A 71 4.32 0.10 -1.65
CA VAL A 71 4.60 0.31 -3.06
C VAL A 71 5.89 1.11 -3.19
N PHE A 72 6.81 0.59 -3.98
CA PHE A 72 8.04 1.25 -4.40
C PHE A 72 7.95 1.49 -5.90
N LEU A 73 8.14 2.73 -6.34
CA LEU A 73 8.12 3.04 -7.78
C LEU A 73 9.43 2.72 -8.49
N GLY A 74 10.50 2.42 -7.74
CA GLY A 74 11.84 2.30 -8.30
C GLY A 74 12.44 3.67 -8.61
N SER A 75 13.59 3.67 -9.25
CA SER A 75 14.29 4.90 -9.60
C SER A 75 13.54 5.73 -10.62
N LYS A 76 13.40 7.01 -10.34
CA LYS A 76 12.83 8.04 -11.22
C LYS A 76 13.88 9.11 -11.51
N PRO A 77 13.86 9.70 -12.73
CA PRO A 77 14.95 10.60 -13.16
C PRO A 77 14.85 12.00 -12.58
N SER A 78 13.78 12.34 -11.87
CA SER A 78 13.58 13.69 -11.35
C SER A 78 12.77 13.69 -10.06
N ALA A 79 12.77 14.81 -9.34
CA ALA A 79 11.80 15.10 -8.31
C ALA A 79 10.38 15.22 -8.89
N GLY A 80 9.35 15.21 -8.06
CA GLY A 80 7.95 15.36 -8.46
C GLY A 80 7.21 14.07 -8.72
N HIS A 81 7.88 12.92 -8.64
CA HIS A 81 7.25 11.61 -8.66
C HIS A 81 6.84 11.22 -7.23
N GLU A 82 5.62 10.76 -7.06
CA GLU A 82 5.09 10.32 -5.76
C GLU A 82 4.24 9.06 -5.92
N VAL A 83 4.14 8.30 -4.87
CA VAL A 83 3.17 7.21 -4.73
C VAL A 83 2.45 7.35 -3.40
N GLU A 84 1.14 7.07 -3.40
CA GLU A 84 0.34 7.13 -2.19
C GLU A 84 -0.68 6.00 -2.15
N ILE A 85 -0.68 5.26 -1.05
CA ILE A 85 -1.73 4.29 -0.75
C ILE A 85 -2.94 5.07 -0.23
N LEU A 86 -4.07 4.90 -0.90
CA LEU A 86 -5.30 5.64 -0.63
C LEU A 86 -6.26 4.88 0.25
N ALA A 87 -6.37 3.57 0.04
CA ALA A 87 -7.32 2.73 0.75
C ALA A 87 -6.86 1.27 0.75
N VAL A 88 -7.27 0.56 1.79
CA VAL A 88 -7.08 -0.87 1.92
C VAL A 88 -8.45 -1.49 2.20
N ARG A 89 -8.91 -2.37 1.32
CA ARG A 89 -10.28 -2.92 1.36
C ARG A 89 -10.27 -4.43 1.34
N PRO A 90 -10.86 -5.09 2.35
CA PRO A 90 -11.17 -6.50 2.23
C PRO A 90 -12.23 -6.71 1.13
N MET A 91 -11.97 -7.63 0.20
CA MET A 91 -12.91 -7.99 -0.86
C MET A 91 -12.93 -9.51 -1.01
N GLY A 92 -13.92 -10.16 -0.41
CA GLY A 92 -13.96 -11.62 -0.33
C GLY A 92 -12.76 -12.14 0.47
N ALA A 93 -11.99 -13.05 -0.11
CA ALA A 93 -10.76 -13.58 0.49
C ALA A 93 -9.54 -12.66 0.26
N ASP A 94 -9.67 -11.67 -0.61
CA ASP A 94 -8.57 -10.78 -1.00
C ASP A 94 -8.54 -9.52 -0.15
N LEU A 95 -7.35 -8.93 -0.05
CA LEU A 95 -7.16 -7.57 0.42
C LEU A 95 -6.73 -6.72 -0.77
N VAL A 96 -7.49 -5.68 -1.08
CA VAL A 96 -7.20 -4.77 -2.19
C VAL A 96 -6.53 -3.52 -1.65
N VAL A 97 -5.31 -3.25 -2.10
CA VAL A 97 -4.56 -2.03 -1.78
C VAL A 97 -4.67 -1.08 -2.97
N GLU A 98 -5.41 -0.01 -2.78
CA GLU A 98 -5.62 1.01 -3.79
C GLU A 98 -4.59 2.13 -3.61
N TYR A 99 -3.85 2.45 -4.67
CA TYR A 99 -2.82 3.47 -4.63
C TYR A 99 -2.85 4.35 -5.87
N THR A 100 -2.23 5.51 -5.78
CA THR A 100 -2.09 6.46 -6.88
C THR A 100 -0.62 6.81 -7.09
N GLN A 101 -0.29 7.21 -8.31
CA GLN A 101 1.02 7.71 -8.68
C GLN A 101 0.89 9.12 -9.24
N LYS A 102 1.83 9.98 -8.87
CA LYS A 102 1.97 11.32 -9.46
C LYS A 102 3.27 11.40 -10.22
N GLN A 103 3.22 12.14 -11.32
CA GLN A 103 4.40 12.52 -12.12
C GLN A 103 4.50 14.05 -12.12
N PRO A 104 5.70 14.61 -12.37
CA PRO A 104 5.81 16.06 -12.59
C PRO A 104 4.89 16.49 -13.72
N ALA A 105 4.16 17.60 -13.52
CA ALA A 105 3.29 18.13 -14.54
C ALA A 105 4.13 18.54 -15.77
N ARG A 106 3.58 18.35 -16.98
CA ARG A 106 4.21 18.77 -18.23
C ARG A 106 4.54 20.26 -18.18
N GLY A 107 5.77 20.61 -18.53
CA GLY A 107 6.23 22.00 -18.56
C GLY A 107 6.66 22.55 -17.22
N THR A 108 6.60 21.76 -16.14
CA THR A 108 7.17 22.16 -14.85
C THR A 108 8.65 21.83 -14.82
N MET A 109 9.44 22.72 -14.21
CA MET A 109 10.85 22.47 -13.95
C MET A 109 10.96 21.64 -12.67
N ALA A 110 11.17 20.33 -12.83
CA ALA A 110 11.47 19.45 -11.73
C ALA A 110 13.00 19.33 -11.57
N ALA A 111 13.48 19.27 -10.32
CA ALA A 111 14.90 19.04 -10.06
C ALA A 111 15.35 17.72 -10.69
N GLN A 112 16.47 17.76 -11.42
CA GLN A 112 17.04 16.60 -12.14
C GLN A 112 17.89 15.77 -11.16
N ILE A 113 17.23 15.15 -10.18
CA ILE A 113 17.84 14.26 -9.21
C ILE A 113 17.13 12.91 -9.24
N LEU A 114 17.86 11.83 -9.04
CA LEU A 114 17.27 10.52 -8.90
C LEU A 114 16.43 10.47 -7.62
N THR A 115 15.20 9.97 -7.74
CA THR A 115 14.32 9.72 -6.61
C THR A 115 13.82 8.29 -6.65
N GLU A 116 13.45 7.76 -5.50
CA GLU A 116 12.87 6.43 -5.34
C GLU A 116 11.61 6.55 -4.48
N PRO A 117 10.48 6.97 -5.08
CA PRO A 117 9.25 7.17 -4.32
C PRO A 117 8.70 5.86 -3.74
N PHE A 118 8.23 5.94 -2.51
CA PHE A 118 7.68 4.78 -1.81
C PHE A 118 6.61 5.17 -0.79
N HIS A 119 5.75 4.23 -0.45
CA HIS A 119 4.81 4.35 0.65
C HIS A 119 4.65 2.99 1.32
N LEU A 120 4.94 2.91 2.61
CA LEU A 120 4.80 1.73 3.46
C LEU A 120 3.75 2.00 4.52
N VAL A 121 2.79 1.12 4.65
CA VAL A 121 1.69 1.25 5.61
C VAL A 121 1.52 -0.03 6.43
N SER A 122 1.09 0.15 7.69
CA SER A 122 0.66 -0.94 8.56
C SER A 122 -0.85 -1.11 8.41
N VAL A 123 -1.28 -2.35 8.23
CA VAL A 123 -2.69 -2.73 8.10
C VAL A 123 -2.99 -3.89 9.03
N PRO A 124 -4.26 -4.13 9.41
CA PRO A 124 -4.63 -5.33 10.16
C PRO A 124 -4.18 -6.59 9.42
N ALA A 125 -3.72 -7.59 10.16
CA ALA A 125 -3.25 -8.84 9.58
C ALA A 125 -4.34 -9.50 8.73
N HIS A 126 -3.94 -9.95 7.55
CA HIS A 126 -4.81 -10.59 6.56
C HIS A 126 -4.11 -11.81 5.99
N ALA A 127 -4.74 -12.97 6.08
CA ALA A 127 -4.12 -14.24 5.68
C ALA A 127 -4.24 -14.51 4.18
N GLY A 128 -5.19 -13.90 3.49
CA GLY A 128 -5.47 -14.14 2.07
C GLY A 128 -4.57 -13.35 1.12
N PRO A 129 -4.82 -13.47 -0.18
CA PRO A 129 -4.05 -12.74 -1.19
C PRO A 129 -4.19 -11.23 -1.06
N VAL A 130 -3.14 -10.51 -1.41
CA VAL A 130 -3.13 -9.05 -1.48
C VAL A 130 -3.01 -8.63 -2.92
N ARG A 131 -3.96 -7.82 -3.39
CA ARG A 131 -3.94 -7.25 -4.73
C ARG A 131 -3.71 -5.75 -4.67
N PHE A 132 -2.82 -5.26 -5.51
CA PHE A 132 -2.55 -3.83 -5.65
C PHE A 132 -3.27 -3.30 -6.88
N GLN A 133 -4.01 -2.22 -6.69
CA GLN A 133 -4.82 -1.61 -7.74
C GLN A 133 -4.48 -0.13 -7.87
N LEU A 134 -4.05 0.26 -9.07
CA LEU A 134 -3.79 1.66 -9.39
C LEU A 134 -5.12 2.39 -9.55
N ALA A 135 -5.35 3.39 -8.71
CA ALA A 135 -6.53 4.24 -8.78
C ALA A 135 -6.33 5.33 -9.84
N GLY A 136 -7.41 5.66 -10.55
CA GLY A 136 -7.42 6.81 -11.45
C GLY A 136 -6.51 6.70 -12.66
N SER A 137 -6.14 5.48 -13.09
CA SER A 137 -5.54 5.30 -14.40
C SER A 137 -6.62 5.49 -15.45
N LEU A 138 -6.64 6.64 -16.07
CA LEU A 138 -7.42 6.90 -17.26
C LEU A 138 -6.69 6.35 -18.48
#